data_dcef589490e44e071c97db6889539a09
#
_entry.id   dcef589490e44e071c97db6889539a09
#
_cell.length_a   1.000
_cell.length_b   1.000
_cell.length_c   1.000
_cell.angle_alpha   90.00
_cell.angle_beta   90.00
_cell.angle_gamma   90.00
#
_symmetry.space_group_name_H-M   'P 1'
#
loop_
_entity.id
_entity.type
_entity.pdbx_description
1 polymer ?
#
loop_
_entity_poly.entity_id
_entity_poly.type
_entity_poly.pdbx_seq_one_letter_code
_entity_poly.pdbx_strand_id
1 'polypeptide(L)'
;MGLSYARHPMRVLGVDPGLTRCGVGVVEGAPGRALTMVRVGVIRTSADEDIAARLLAIETEIEAWLDATQPDAVAVERVFSQQNVRTVMGTAQAGAIAIVCAARRGLPVALHTPSEVKAAVTGNGRADKAQVTTMVTRLLRLSDPPRPADAADALALAICHIWRGGAGLRPTALTSRGGSAS
;
A
#
# COMPACT_ATOMS: atom_id res chain seq x y z
N MET A 1 31.88 15.89 -10.99
CA MET A 1 31.19 14.85 -11.77
C MET A 1 30.13 14.23 -10.88
N GLY A 2 28.89 14.71 -10.97
CA GLY A 2 27.77 14.17 -10.21
C GLY A 2 27.29 12.87 -10.87
N LEU A 3 27.48 11.74 -10.19
CA LEU A 3 26.86 10.48 -10.55
C LEU A 3 25.35 10.68 -10.43
N SER A 4 24.69 10.87 -11.57
CA SER A 4 23.24 10.76 -11.69
C SER A 4 22.87 9.33 -11.31
N TYR A 5 22.46 9.11 -10.05
CA TYR A 5 21.74 7.91 -9.67
C TYR A 5 20.40 7.94 -10.41
N ALA A 6 20.40 7.39 -11.62
CA ALA A 6 19.18 7.04 -12.30
C ALA A 6 18.48 6.03 -11.37
N ARG A 7 17.52 6.52 -10.56
CA ARG A 7 16.73 5.66 -9.69
C ARG A 7 16.03 4.65 -10.59
N HIS A 8 16.33 3.37 -10.40
CA HIS A 8 15.65 2.29 -11.10
C HIS A 8 14.14 2.37 -10.80
N PRO A 9 13.29 2.01 -11.75
CA PRO A 9 11.87 1.84 -11.48
C PRO A 9 11.70 0.91 -10.28
N MET A 10 10.83 1.27 -9.35
CA MET A 10 10.45 0.42 -8.24
C MET A 10 8.98 0.04 -8.38
N ARG A 11 8.64 -1.16 -7.95
CA ARG A 11 7.28 -1.67 -7.90
C ARG A 11 6.78 -1.64 -6.47
N VAL A 12 5.67 -0.95 -6.23
CA VAL A 12 5.12 -0.75 -4.89
C VAL A 12 3.71 -1.32 -4.83
N LEU A 13 3.45 -2.15 -3.83
CA LEU A 13 2.09 -2.56 -3.44
C LEU A 13 1.55 -1.53 -2.44
N GLY A 14 0.52 -0.80 -2.84
CA GLY A 14 -0.28 0.05 -1.95
C GLY A 14 -1.42 -0.75 -1.35
N VAL A 15 -1.64 -0.57 -0.05
CA VAL A 15 -2.72 -1.22 0.70
C VAL A 15 -3.52 -0.16 1.45
N ASP A 16 -4.79 -0.01 1.07
CA ASP A 16 -5.79 0.77 1.80
C ASP A 16 -6.59 -0.20 2.70
N PRO A 17 -6.23 -0.31 3.99
CA PRO A 17 -6.72 -1.40 4.81
C PRO A 17 -8.18 -1.20 5.23
N GLY A 18 -8.94 -2.26 5.11
CA GLY A 18 -10.31 -2.37 5.63
C GLY A 18 -10.70 -3.82 5.81
N LEU A 19 -11.38 -4.13 6.92
CA LEU A 19 -11.71 -5.52 7.24
C LEU A 19 -12.72 -6.13 6.27
N THR A 20 -13.69 -5.37 5.79
CA THR A 20 -14.70 -5.83 4.82
C THR A 20 -14.26 -5.61 3.38
N ARG A 21 -13.48 -4.55 3.16
CA ARG A 21 -12.96 -4.15 1.86
C ARG A 21 -11.55 -3.60 2.06
N CYS A 22 -10.57 -4.33 1.58
CA CYS A 22 -9.17 -3.89 1.61
C CYS A 22 -8.72 -3.59 0.18
N GLY A 23 -8.48 -2.32 -0.11
CA GLY A 23 -7.98 -1.89 -1.41
C GLY A 23 -6.52 -2.32 -1.60
N VAL A 24 -6.21 -2.84 -2.77
CA VAL A 24 -4.83 -3.23 -3.14
C VAL A 24 -4.50 -2.75 -4.54
N GLY A 25 -3.33 -2.16 -4.72
CA GLY A 25 -2.90 -1.64 -6.00
C GLY A 25 -1.40 -1.64 -6.17
N VAL A 26 -0.92 -2.07 -7.32
CA VAL A 26 0.52 -2.13 -7.61
C VAL A 26 0.86 -1.16 -8.72
N VAL A 27 1.81 -0.27 -8.44
CA VAL A 27 2.34 0.71 -9.39
C VAL A 27 3.84 0.49 -9.53
N GLU A 28 4.32 0.61 -10.76
CA GLU A 28 5.75 0.60 -11.08
C GLU A 28 6.16 1.95 -11.66
N GLY A 29 7.31 2.47 -11.22
CA GLY A 29 7.85 3.71 -11.73
C GLY A 29 8.98 4.29 -10.88
N ALA A 30 9.36 5.53 -11.17
CA ALA A 30 10.37 6.27 -10.43
C ALA A 30 9.99 7.75 -10.32
N PRO A 31 10.55 8.50 -9.35
CA PRO A 31 10.31 9.93 -9.24
C PRO A 31 10.66 10.67 -10.55
N GLY A 32 9.73 11.50 -11.04
CA GLY A 32 9.89 12.26 -12.27
C GLY A 32 9.80 11.45 -13.57
N ARG A 33 9.41 10.17 -13.49
CA ARG A 33 9.19 9.31 -14.67
C ARG A 33 7.73 8.87 -14.77
N ALA A 34 7.36 8.33 -15.92
CA ALA A 34 6.04 7.74 -16.12
C ALA A 34 5.79 6.61 -15.12
N LEU A 35 4.56 6.56 -14.63
CA LEU A 35 4.07 5.51 -13.73
C LEU A 35 3.20 4.53 -14.52
N THR A 36 3.26 3.26 -14.15
CA THR A 36 2.46 2.20 -14.79
C THR A 36 1.68 1.45 -13.70
N MET A 37 0.38 1.31 -13.90
CA MET A 37 -0.42 0.41 -13.08
C MET A 37 -0.14 -1.04 -13.50
N VAL A 38 0.37 -1.84 -12.57
CA VAL A 38 0.63 -3.28 -12.81
C VAL A 38 -0.62 -4.10 -12.53
N ARG A 39 -1.27 -3.83 -11.40
CA ARG A 39 -2.48 -4.55 -10.97
C ARG A 39 -3.25 -3.72 -9.96
N VAL A 40 -4.58 -3.87 -9.93
CA VAL A 40 -5.44 -3.22 -8.93
C VAL A 40 -6.63 -4.11 -8.58
N GLY A 41 -7.11 -4.05 -7.34
CA GLY A 41 -8.25 -4.83 -6.88
C GLY A 41 -8.69 -4.48 -5.46
N VAL A 42 -9.66 -5.24 -4.98
CA VAL A 42 -10.19 -5.14 -3.61
C VAL A 42 -10.37 -6.55 -3.05
N ILE A 43 -9.72 -6.81 -1.95
CA ILE A 43 -9.94 -8.01 -1.13
C ILE A 43 -11.23 -7.81 -0.33
N ARG A 44 -12.12 -8.79 -0.34
CA ARG A 44 -13.42 -8.71 0.32
C ARG A 44 -13.58 -9.85 1.30
N THR A 45 -14.11 -9.54 2.49
CA THR A 45 -14.55 -10.54 3.46
C THR A 45 -16.01 -10.29 3.86
N SER A 46 -16.72 -11.33 4.25
CA SER A 46 -18.09 -11.19 4.75
C SER A 46 -18.12 -10.62 6.18
N ALA A 47 -19.07 -9.73 6.44
CA ALA A 47 -19.30 -9.23 7.81
C ALA A 47 -19.88 -10.29 8.74
N ASP A 48 -20.46 -11.36 8.20
CA ASP A 48 -21.08 -12.46 8.93
C ASP A 48 -20.05 -13.51 9.40
N GLU A 49 -18.82 -13.46 8.87
CA GLU A 49 -17.73 -14.34 9.30
C GLU A 49 -17.05 -13.81 10.56
N ASP A 50 -16.49 -14.73 11.36
CA ASP A 50 -15.69 -14.35 12.52
C ASP A 50 -14.39 -13.62 12.13
N ILE A 51 -13.85 -12.86 13.06
CA ILE A 51 -12.69 -12.01 12.83
C ILE A 51 -11.45 -12.82 12.40
N ALA A 52 -11.25 -14.02 12.94
CA ALA A 52 -10.07 -14.82 12.62
C ALA A 52 -10.13 -15.34 11.17
N ALA A 53 -11.31 -15.82 10.73
CA ALA A 53 -11.52 -16.24 9.34
C ALA A 53 -11.30 -15.08 8.36
N ARG A 54 -11.81 -13.89 8.68
CA ARG A 54 -11.66 -12.69 7.85
C ARG A 54 -10.20 -12.24 7.74
N LEU A 55 -9.46 -12.24 8.84
CA LEU A 55 -8.04 -11.89 8.84
C LEU A 55 -7.19 -12.90 8.06
N LEU A 56 -7.50 -14.19 8.20
CA LEU A 56 -6.85 -15.25 7.43
C LEU A 56 -7.12 -15.11 5.92
N ALA A 57 -8.35 -14.77 5.55
CA ALA A 57 -8.68 -14.51 4.14
C ALA A 57 -7.89 -13.32 3.58
N ILE A 58 -7.77 -12.22 4.36
CA ILE A 58 -6.95 -11.07 3.97
C ILE A 58 -5.47 -11.46 3.83
N GLU A 59 -4.93 -12.23 4.79
CA GLU A 59 -3.55 -12.74 4.72
C GLU A 59 -3.32 -13.53 3.43
N THR A 60 -4.18 -14.51 3.16
CA THR A 60 -4.09 -15.39 1.99
C THR A 60 -4.07 -14.59 0.68
N GLU A 61 -4.96 -13.62 0.56
CA GLU A 61 -5.04 -12.77 -0.63
C GLU A 61 -3.83 -11.85 -0.77
N ILE A 62 -3.37 -11.22 0.32
CA ILE A 62 -2.17 -10.37 0.28
C ILE A 62 -0.94 -11.18 -0.11
N GLU A 63 -0.77 -12.39 0.44
CA GLU A 63 0.32 -13.30 0.06
C GLU A 63 0.26 -13.62 -1.44
N ALA A 64 -0.95 -13.91 -1.99
CA ALA A 64 -1.13 -14.14 -3.42
C ALA A 64 -0.79 -12.90 -4.26
N TRP A 65 -1.11 -11.69 -3.78
CA TRP A 65 -0.73 -10.44 -4.45
C TRP A 65 0.79 -10.23 -4.45
N LEU A 66 1.46 -10.49 -3.34
CA LEU A 66 2.92 -10.40 -3.22
C LEU A 66 3.60 -11.39 -4.16
N ASP A 67 3.10 -12.64 -4.23
CA ASP A 67 3.63 -13.65 -5.15
C ASP A 67 3.43 -13.28 -6.62
N ALA A 68 2.25 -12.82 -6.98
CA ALA A 68 1.92 -12.51 -8.37
C ALA A 68 2.61 -11.24 -8.89
N THR A 69 2.92 -10.27 -8.03
CA THR A 69 3.40 -8.95 -8.46
C THR A 69 4.85 -8.67 -8.08
N GLN A 70 5.43 -9.41 -7.15
CA GLN A 70 6.83 -9.29 -6.70
C GLN A 70 7.23 -7.81 -6.47
N PRO A 71 6.57 -7.09 -5.54
CA PRO A 71 6.88 -5.69 -5.30
C PRO A 71 8.22 -5.52 -4.56
N ASP A 72 8.84 -4.37 -4.73
CA ASP A 72 10.08 -3.98 -4.02
C ASP A 72 9.78 -3.40 -2.63
N ALA A 73 8.55 -2.91 -2.41
CA ALA A 73 8.11 -2.32 -1.14
C ALA A 73 6.58 -2.39 -0.99
N VAL A 74 6.12 -2.28 0.25
CA VAL A 74 4.69 -2.18 0.58
C VAL A 74 4.40 -0.84 1.25
N ALA A 75 3.40 -0.12 0.76
CA ALA A 75 2.91 1.13 1.32
C ALA A 75 1.51 0.91 1.93
N VAL A 76 1.34 1.19 3.21
CA VAL A 76 0.08 0.99 3.92
C VAL A 76 -0.44 2.32 4.45
N GLU A 77 -1.75 2.57 4.37
CA GLU A 77 -2.33 3.76 4.99
C GLU A 77 -2.20 3.68 6.51
N ARG A 78 -1.72 4.77 7.10
CA ARG A 78 -1.66 4.91 8.56
C ARG A 78 -3.04 5.20 9.11
N VAL A 79 -3.50 4.33 9.99
CA VAL A 79 -4.79 4.49 10.68
C VAL A 79 -4.69 5.54 11.77
N PHE A 80 -5.66 6.48 11.81
CA PHE A 80 -5.81 7.47 12.86
C PHE A 80 -7.11 7.25 13.65
N SER A 81 -7.06 7.48 14.97
CA SER A 81 -8.14 7.19 15.92
C SER A 81 -9.30 8.19 15.93
N GLN A 82 -9.42 9.08 14.97
CA GLN A 82 -10.48 10.12 14.94
C GLN A 82 -11.85 9.66 14.44
N GLN A 83 -12.01 8.37 14.12
CA GLN A 83 -13.26 7.80 13.62
C GLN A 83 -13.82 6.75 14.59
N ASN A 84 -15.03 6.26 14.29
CA ASN A 84 -15.71 5.24 15.08
C ASN A 84 -14.77 4.07 15.45
N VAL A 85 -14.61 3.81 16.75
CA VAL A 85 -13.68 2.83 17.33
C VAL A 85 -13.80 1.44 16.69
N ARG A 86 -15.01 0.99 16.35
CA ARG A 86 -15.24 -0.32 15.68
C ARG A 86 -14.57 -0.39 14.30
N THR A 87 -14.72 0.65 13.51
CA THR A 87 -14.14 0.71 12.15
C THR A 87 -12.62 0.80 12.22
N VAL A 88 -12.09 1.62 13.15
CA VAL A 88 -10.66 1.81 13.37
C VAL A 88 -9.97 0.49 13.74
N MET A 89 -10.56 -0.29 14.64
CA MET A 89 -9.98 -1.58 15.05
C MET A 89 -9.86 -2.56 13.88
N GLY A 90 -10.92 -2.74 13.09
CA GLY A 90 -10.90 -3.62 11.93
C GLY A 90 -9.90 -3.16 10.85
N THR A 91 -9.82 -1.86 10.61
CA THR A 91 -8.85 -1.27 9.69
C THR A 91 -7.41 -1.49 10.19
N ALA A 92 -7.15 -1.27 11.48
CA ALA A 92 -5.83 -1.52 12.07
C ALA A 92 -5.42 -2.99 12.00
N GLN A 93 -6.34 -3.91 12.25
CA GLN A 93 -6.09 -5.35 12.15
C GLN A 93 -5.76 -5.76 10.70
N ALA A 94 -6.54 -5.32 9.72
CA ALA A 94 -6.26 -5.58 8.30
C ALA A 94 -4.90 -4.99 7.87
N GLY A 95 -4.59 -3.78 8.32
CA GLY A 95 -3.30 -3.13 8.06
C GLY A 95 -2.12 -3.89 8.68
N ALA A 96 -2.29 -4.42 9.90
CA ALA A 96 -1.29 -5.24 10.56
C ALA A 96 -0.98 -6.52 9.78
N ILE A 97 -1.97 -7.17 9.18
CA ILE A 97 -1.78 -8.33 8.31
C ILE A 97 -0.87 -7.97 7.12
N ALA A 98 -1.14 -6.88 6.42
CA ALA A 98 -0.32 -6.44 5.29
C ALA A 98 1.15 -6.18 5.71
N ILE A 99 1.35 -5.56 6.87
CA ILE A 99 2.69 -5.30 7.43
C ILE A 99 3.42 -6.61 7.72
N VAL A 100 2.75 -7.58 8.34
CA VAL A 100 3.34 -8.89 8.69
C VAL A 100 3.71 -9.69 7.45
N CYS A 101 2.82 -9.77 6.44
CA CYS A 101 3.09 -10.45 5.16
C CYS A 101 4.33 -9.86 4.47
N ALA A 102 4.43 -8.53 4.41
CA ALA A 102 5.59 -7.85 3.85
C ALA A 102 6.87 -8.14 4.65
N ALA A 103 6.81 -8.06 5.98
CA ALA A 103 7.95 -8.29 6.86
C ALA A 103 8.48 -9.73 6.77
N ARG A 104 7.61 -10.73 6.67
CA ARG A 104 7.99 -12.15 6.46
C ARG A 104 8.83 -12.35 5.19
N ARG A 105 8.61 -11.51 4.18
CA ARG A 105 9.35 -11.53 2.90
C ARG A 105 10.56 -10.60 2.87
N GLY A 106 10.86 -9.94 3.99
CA GLY A 106 11.94 -8.95 4.08
C GLY A 106 11.69 -7.68 3.27
N LEU A 107 10.42 -7.44 2.84
CA LEU A 107 10.06 -6.25 2.10
C LEU A 107 9.99 -5.03 3.02
N PRO A 108 10.54 -3.89 2.61
CA PRO A 108 10.36 -2.64 3.34
C PRO A 108 8.89 -2.22 3.37
N VAL A 109 8.44 -1.74 4.53
CA VAL A 109 7.08 -1.22 4.73
C VAL A 109 7.12 0.26 5.07
N ALA A 110 6.31 1.05 4.39
CA ALA A 110 6.10 2.45 4.68
C ALA A 110 4.65 2.72 5.09
N LEU A 111 4.46 3.56 6.11
CA LEU A 111 3.15 4.02 6.54
C LEU A 111 2.97 5.47 6.11
N HIS A 112 1.93 5.75 5.34
CA HIS A 112 1.58 7.09 4.88
C HIS A 112 0.24 7.55 5.45
N THR A 113 0.20 8.80 5.90
CA THR A 113 -1.06 9.41 6.34
C THR A 113 -1.93 9.79 5.14
N PRO A 114 -3.26 9.84 5.30
CA PRO A 114 -4.16 10.31 4.22
C PRO A 114 -3.77 11.67 3.65
N SER A 115 -3.35 12.60 4.51
CA SER A 115 -2.93 13.95 4.08
C SER A 115 -1.65 13.92 3.25
N GLU A 116 -0.69 13.05 3.59
CA GLU A 116 0.53 12.86 2.81
C GLU A 116 0.24 12.29 1.44
N VAL A 117 -0.65 11.29 1.35
CA VAL A 117 -1.07 10.68 0.08
C VAL A 117 -1.76 11.71 -0.81
N LYS A 118 -2.72 12.45 -0.25
CA LYS A 118 -3.42 13.52 -0.98
C LYS A 118 -2.45 14.58 -1.48
N ALA A 119 -1.56 15.09 -0.63
CA ALA A 119 -0.57 16.08 -1.01
C ALA A 119 0.37 15.58 -2.11
N ALA A 120 0.84 14.34 -2.02
CA ALA A 120 1.71 13.76 -3.04
C ALA A 120 1.03 13.66 -4.40
N VAL A 121 -0.22 13.18 -4.44
CA VAL A 121 -0.93 12.90 -5.70
C VAL A 121 -1.53 14.16 -6.33
N THR A 122 -2.08 15.08 -5.51
CA THR A 122 -2.82 16.24 -5.98
C THR A 122 -2.13 17.59 -5.76
N GLY A 123 -1.06 17.62 -4.98
CA GLY A 123 -0.44 18.85 -4.49
C GLY A 123 -1.19 19.49 -3.31
N ASN A 124 -2.31 18.92 -2.85
CA ASN A 124 -3.16 19.46 -1.79
C ASN A 124 -3.53 18.37 -0.78
N GLY A 125 -3.01 18.46 0.45
CA GLY A 125 -3.29 17.50 1.53
C GLY A 125 -4.75 17.46 2.02
N ARG A 126 -5.59 18.42 1.57
CA ARG A 126 -7.04 18.49 1.86
C ARG A 126 -7.93 18.09 0.67
N ALA A 127 -7.33 17.55 -0.40
CA ALA A 127 -8.07 17.12 -1.58
C ALA A 127 -9.18 16.12 -1.22
N ASP A 128 -10.30 16.19 -1.91
CA ASP A 128 -11.38 15.22 -1.79
C ASP A 128 -11.10 13.93 -2.58
N LYS A 129 -11.93 12.92 -2.39
CA LYS A 129 -11.76 11.62 -3.07
C LYS A 129 -11.87 11.73 -4.59
N ALA A 130 -12.73 12.61 -5.11
CA ALA A 130 -12.90 12.79 -6.54
C ALA A 130 -11.63 13.38 -7.18
N GLN A 131 -11.02 14.37 -6.52
CA GLN A 131 -9.75 14.95 -6.94
C GLN A 131 -8.61 13.93 -6.95
N VAL A 132 -8.49 13.11 -5.89
CA VAL A 132 -7.49 12.04 -5.82
C VAL A 132 -7.70 11.03 -6.96
N THR A 133 -8.93 10.54 -7.14
CA THR A 133 -9.26 9.58 -8.21
C THR A 133 -8.95 10.14 -9.59
N THR A 134 -9.30 11.40 -9.85
CA THR A 134 -8.99 12.07 -11.11
C THR A 134 -7.48 12.13 -11.37
N MET A 135 -6.71 12.49 -10.35
CA MET A 135 -5.25 12.57 -10.49
C MET A 135 -4.61 11.20 -10.68
N VAL A 136 -5.03 10.18 -9.93
CA VAL A 136 -4.58 8.78 -10.12
C VAL A 136 -4.83 8.32 -11.55
N THR A 137 -6.04 8.57 -12.07
CA THR A 137 -6.43 8.23 -13.45
C THR A 137 -5.49 8.87 -14.46
N ARG A 138 -5.18 10.16 -14.29
CA ARG A 138 -4.28 10.91 -15.18
C ARG A 138 -2.84 10.44 -15.09
N LEU A 139 -2.32 10.28 -13.87
CA LEU A 139 -0.94 9.89 -13.63
C LEU A 139 -0.61 8.50 -14.19
N LEU A 140 -1.56 7.58 -14.07
CA LEU A 140 -1.44 6.22 -14.59
C LEU A 140 -1.95 6.08 -16.03
N ARG A 141 -2.42 7.18 -16.65
CA ARG A 141 -2.94 7.23 -18.03
C ARG A 141 -4.04 6.20 -18.31
N LEU A 142 -4.93 6.03 -17.32
CA LEU A 142 -6.04 5.10 -17.44
C LEU A 142 -7.16 5.70 -18.31
N SER A 143 -7.85 4.84 -19.09
CA SER A 143 -9.03 5.25 -19.88
C SER A 143 -10.20 5.61 -18.98
N ASP A 144 -10.35 4.90 -17.87
CA ASP A 144 -11.43 5.05 -16.91
C ASP A 144 -10.90 5.12 -15.47
N PRO A 145 -11.61 5.82 -14.57
CA PRO A 145 -11.25 5.84 -13.17
C PRO A 145 -11.24 4.43 -12.54
N PRO A 146 -10.27 4.12 -11.68
CA PRO A 146 -10.24 2.85 -10.97
C PRO A 146 -11.51 2.66 -10.15
N ARG A 147 -12.09 1.48 -10.21
CA ARG A 147 -13.29 1.11 -9.44
C ARG A 147 -13.08 -0.20 -8.71
N PRO A 148 -13.61 -0.33 -7.49
CA PRO A 148 -14.27 0.69 -6.67
C PRO A 148 -13.28 1.72 -6.08
N ALA A 149 -13.78 2.70 -5.30
CA ALA A 149 -12.97 3.80 -4.75
C ALA A 149 -11.74 3.34 -3.96
N ASP A 150 -11.86 2.25 -3.18
CA ASP A 150 -10.75 1.68 -2.40
C ASP A 150 -9.55 1.27 -3.30
N ALA A 151 -9.82 0.92 -4.55
CA ALA A 151 -8.79 0.62 -5.54
C ALA A 151 -7.97 1.86 -5.92
N ALA A 152 -8.63 3.02 -6.06
CA ALA A 152 -7.97 4.30 -6.33
C ALA A 152 -7.12 4.75 -5.14
N ASP A 153 -7.60 4.57 -3.92
CA ASP A 153 -6.88 4.93 -2.69
C ASP A 153 -5.60 4.08 -2.54
N ALA A 154 -5.66 2.78 -2.84
CA ALA A 154 -4.49 1.91 -2.84
C ALA A 154 -3.44 2.29 -3.91
N LEU A 155 -3.87 2.66 -5.11
CA LEU A 155 -2.96 3.16 -6.16
C LEU A 155 -2.32 4.50 -5.75
N ALA A 156 -3.07 5.39 -5.11
CA ALA A 156 -2.56 6.65 -4.60
C ALA A 156 -1.46 6.45 -3.54
N LEU A 157 -1.60 5.46 -2.66
CA LEU A 157 -0.58 5.07 -1.69
C LEU A 157 0.72 4.61 -2.38
N ALA A 158 0.62 3.75 -3.37
CA ALA A 158 1.76 3.28 -4.13
C ALA A 158 2.49 4.44 -4.86
N ILE A 159 1.74 5.34 -5.50
CA ILE A 159 2.27 6.54 -6.15
C ILE A 159 2.98 7.45 -5.14
N CYS A 160 2.34 7.73 -4.01
CA CYS A 160 2.91 8.54 -2.93
C CYS A 160 4.25 7.97 -2.48
N HIS A 161 4.34 6.66 -2.28
CA HIS A 161 5.58 6.01 -1.86
C HIS A 161 6.70 6.13 -2.91
N ILE A 162 6.39 5.87 -4.18
CA ILE A 162 7.35 6.01 -5.29
C ILE A 162 7.91 7.43 -5.33
N TRP A 163 7.07 8.44 -5.26
CA TRP A 163 7.49 9.84 -5.40
C TRP A 163 8.23 10.38 -4.17
N ARG A 164 7.93 9.91 -2.98
CA ARG A 164 8.71 10.22 -1.76
C ARG A 164 10.07 9.52 -1.76
N GLY A 165 10.32 8.70 -2.76
CA GLY A 165 11.66 8.21 -3.10
C GLY A 165 12.21 7.15 -2.16
N GLY A 166 11.39 6.41 -1.45
CA GLY A 166 11.87 5.37 -0.53
C GLY A 166 12.85 5.89 0.53
N ALA A 167 12.87 7.21 0.76
CA ALA A 167 13.78 7.85 1.69
C ALA A 167 13.59 7.25 3.09
N GLY A 168 14.54 6.45 3.53
CA GLY A 168 14.54 5.84 4.85
C GLY A 168 14.15 4.36 4.93
N LEU A 169 13.92 3.68 3.82
CA LEU A 169 13.62 2.25 3.85
C LEU A 169 14.89 1.44 4.16
N ARG A 170 15.09 1.12 5.43
CA ARG A 170 15.99 0.03 5.82
C ARG A 170 15.19 -1.27 5.68
N PRO A 171 15.74 -2.32 5.02
CA PRO A 171 15.14 -3.64 5.07
C PRO A 171 14.94 -4.03 6.54
N THR A 172 13.79 -4.60 6.88
CA THR A 172 13.60 -5.20 8.20
C THR A 172 14.46 -6.44 8.26
N ALA A 173 15.70 -6.30 8.74
CA ALA A 173 16.56 -7.44 8.98
C ALA A 173 15.95 -8.25 10.12
N LEU A 174 15.30 -9.35 9.78
CA LEU A 174 15.01 -10.41 10.75
C LEU A 174 16.37 -11.00 11.14
N THR A 175 16.95 -10.50 12.24
CA THR A 175 18.11 -11.15 12.86
C THR A 175 17.63 -12.53 13.31
N SER A 176 18.04 -13.57 12.58
CA SER A 176 17.96 -14.93 13.06
C SER A 176 18.84 -15.00 14.33
N ARG A 177 18.23 -14.96 15.49
CA ARG A 177 18.89 -15.35 16.72
C ARG A 177 19.14 -16.86 16.61
N GLY A 178 20.30 -17.20 16.06
CA GLY A 178 20.87 -18.53 16.21
C GLY A 178 21.11 -18.77 17.70
N GLY A 179 20.27 -19.58 18.30
CA GLY A 179 20.53 -20.13 19.64
C GLY A 179 21.72 -21.09 19.55
N SER A 180 22.87 -20.67 20.04
CA SER A 180 23.91 -21.61 20.44
C SER A 180 23.56 -22.07 21.83
N ALA A 181 22.99 -23.27 21.92
CA ALA A 181 23.00 -24.04 23.16
C ALA A 181 24.41 -24.65 23.32
N SER A 182 25.04 -24.31 24.42
CA SER A 182 26.13 -25.09 25.00
C SER A 182 25.65 -25.62 26.32
#